data_0ae55bc3f108459313a40ec210a45efa
#
_entry.id   0ae55bc3f108459313a40ec210a45efa
#
_cell.length_a   1.000
_cell.length_b   1.000
_cell.length_c   1.000
_cell.angle_alpha   90.00
_cell.angle_beta   90.00
_cell.angle_gamma   90.00
#
_symmetry.space_group_name_H-M   'P 1'
#
loop_
_entity.id
_entity.type
_entity.pdbx_description
1 polymer ?
#
loop_
_entity_poly.entity_id
_entity_poly.type
_entity_poly.pdbx_seq_one_letter_code
_entity_poly.pdbx_strand_id
1 'polypeptide(L)'
;FKKNKIPLMKIVACCDKDLNKLKKKTQFENIKNYSKFSDMIKKEVLDLVIILSPSGLHYNHTKFALEKGVNVLCEKPMSLKVKDCEDLIKISKKKKVFYGVVFQNRLNKAIQFLRKEIKSNKLGKIIFCNVRLIWSRDNDYYSDGWHGTWKMDGGVLNQQLIHHLDAMINIVSEVIEINSFSSTRVNRLECEDTISASFKLKNGALGQIIGTTGFRPNDTEASIELITNKGIYKIGGIALNMVSNWIINGKENKNKFQKYSEKFDNGYGNGHEKLLNMISQKLLSKKNIDNFSWCSQKA
;
A
#
# COMPACT_ATOMS: atom_id res chain seq x y z
N PHE A 1 9.94 11.43 -12.17
CA PHE A 1 10.62 12.73 -12.29
C PHE A 1 11.26 12.91 -13.68
N LYS A 2 12.04 11.94 -14.22
CA LYS A 2 12.68 12.06 -15.57
C LYS A 2 11.73 12.46 -16.72
N LYS A 3 10.42 12.23 -16.61
CA LYS A 3 9.43 12.53 -17.66
C LYS A 3 8.53 13.74 -17.30
N ASN A 4 8.94 14.57 -16.34
CA ASN A 4 8.16 15.72 -15.86
C ASN A 4 6.71 15.37 -15.44
N LYS A 5 6.49 14.16 -14.99
CA LYS A 5 5.16 13.64 -14.61
C LYS A 5 4.66 14.18 -13.26
N ILE A 6 5.58 14.77 -12.46
CA ILE A 6 5.30 15.36 -11.16
C ILE A 6 5.88 16.77 -11.13
N PRO A 7 5.26 17.72 -11.86
CA PRO A 7 5.84 19.04 -12.13
C PRO A 7 6.02 19.90 -10.87
N LEU A 8 5.27 19.62 -9.81
CA LEU A 8 5.32 20.38 -8.56
C LEU A 8 6.37 19.86 -7.56
N MET A 9 7.16 18.85 -7.92
CA MET A 9 8.19 18.26 -7.06
C MET A 9 9.54 18.25 -7.76
N LYS A 10 10.59 18.60 -7.00
CA LYS A 10 11.99 18.47 -7.41
C LYS A 10 12.74 17.60 -6.41
N ILE A 11 13.51 16.63 -6.91
CA ILE A 11 14.44 15.87 -6.06
C ILE A 11 15.68 16.74 -5.84
N VAL A 12 16.01 17.00 -4.58
CA VAL A 12 17.20 17.80 -4.19
C VAL A 12 18.27 16.95 -3.52
N ALA A 13 17.88 15.85 -2.89
CA ALA A 13 18.78 14.93 -2.22
C ALA A 13 18.31 13.48 -2.28
N CYS A 14 19.23 12.54 -2.29
CA CYS A 14 18.99 11.11 -2.16
C CYS A 14 19.90 10.50 -1.09
N CYS A 15 19.42 9.46 -0.41
CA CYS A 15 20.19 8.72 0.58
C CYS A 15 20.11 7.22 0.34
N ASP A 16 21.25 6.55 0.30
CA ASP A 16 21.38 5.08 0.31
C ASP A 16 22.68 4.71 1.03
N LYS A 17 22.70 3.59 1.77
CA LYS A 17 23.92 3.09 2.40
C LYS A 17 25.03 2.78 1.38
N ASP A 18 24.64 2.40 0.17
CA ASP A 18 25.52 2.16 -0.97
C ASP A 18 25.56 3.38 -1.90
N LEU A 19 26.53 4.27 -1.65
CA LEU A 19 26.75 5.46 -2.47
C LEU A 19 27.08 5.15 -3.93
N ASN A 20 27.75 4.02 -4.22
CA ASN A 20 28.10 3.65 -5.59
C ASN A 20 26.86 3.26 -6.38
N LYS A 21 25.98 2.46 -5.75
CA LYS A 21 24.67 2.11 -6.31
C LYS A 21 23.81 3.36 -6.52
N LEU A 22 23.83 4.29 -5.56
CA LEU A 22 23.09 5.55 -5.64
C LEU A 22 23.58 6.41 -6.82
N LYS A 23 24.89 6.65 -6.96
CA LYS A 23 25.50 7.42 -8.05
C LYS A 23 25.19 6.84 -9.43
N LYS A 24 25.21 5.50 -9.58
CA LYS A 24 24.83 4.82 -10.84
C LYS A 24 23.36 5.04 -11.21
N LYS A 25 22.46 5.16 -10.22
CA LYS A 25 21.00 5.34 -10.43
C LYS A 25 20.60 6.81 -10.57
N THR A 26 21.28 7.71 -9.89
CA THR A 26 21.04 9.16 -9.92
C THR A 26 21.89 9.83 -10.99
N GLN A 27 21.60 9.57 -12.26
CA GLN A 27 22.15 10.37 -13.38
C GLN A 27 21.48 11.77 -13.48
N PHE A 28 21.13 12.35 -12.33
CA PHE A 28 20.44 13.63 -12.27
C PHE A 28 21.46 14.72 -11.88
N GLU A 29 21.55 15.74 -12.68
CA GLU A 29 22.31 16.93 -12.35
C GLU A 29 21.81 17.57 -11.05
N ASN A 30 22.72 17.97 -10.17
CA ASN A 30 22.45 18.72 -8.92
C ASN A 30 21.68 17.99 -7.82
N ILE A 31 21.69 16.65 -7.74
CA ILE A 31 21.16 15.91 -6.60
C ILE A 31 22.30 15.59 -5.62
N LYS A 32 22.15 16.00 -4.37
CA LYS A 32 23.09 15.66 -3.30
C LYS A 32 22.88 14.22 -2.83
N ASN A 33 23.98 13.47 -2.71
CA ASN A 33 23.95 12.07 -2.31
C ASN A 33 24.51 11.90 -0.89
N TYR A 34 23.77 11.17 -0.07
CA TYR A 34 24.10 10.90 1.34
C TYR A 34 24.17 9.39 1.60
N SER A 35 25.12 8.96 2.43
CA SER A 35 25.19 7.59 2.97
C SER A 35 24.43 7.43 4.29
N LYS A 36 24.20 8.54 5.02
CA LYS A 36 23.50 8.56 6.30
C LYS A 36 22.23 9.40 6.19
N PHE A 37 21.09 8.79 6.49
CA PHE A 37 19.77 9.44 6.47
C PHE A 37 19.71 10.67 7.39
N SER A 38 20.27 10.55 8.60
CA SER A 38 20.30 11.65 9.56
C SER A 38 21.04 12.88 9.07
N ASP A 39 22.10 12.70 8.27
CA ASP A 39 22.88 13.81 7.73
C ASP A 39 22.12 14.54 6.64
N MET A 40 21.42 13.79 5.76
CA MET A 40 20.54 14.37 4.76
C MET A 40 19.45 15.23 5.41
N ILE A 41 18.74 14.70 6.39
CA ILE A 41 17.64 15.43 7.07
C ILE A 41 18.14 16.67 7.83
N LYS A 42 19.38 16.65 8.37
CA LYS A 42 19.96 17.78 9.11
C LYS A 42 20.52 18.88 8.19
N LYS A 43 21.03 18.49 7.00
CA LYS A 43 21.78 19.42 6.12
C LYS A 43 20.93 20.02 5.02
N GLU A 44 19.82 19.37 4.65
CA GLU A 44 18.98 19.83 3.55
C GLU A 44 17.67 20.47 4.05
N VAL A 45 17.23 21.49 3.33
CA VAL A 45 15.87 22.06 3.52
C VAL A 45 14.92 21.27 2.65
N LEU A 46 14.07 20.47 3.30
CA LEU A 46 13.18 19.52 2.63
C LEU A 46 11.71 19.84 2.95
N ASP A 47 10.88 20.02 1.94
CA ASP A 47 9.43 20.12 2.10
C ASP A 47 8.78 18.75 2.35
N LEU A 48 9.38 17.69 1.80
CA LEU A 48 8.90 16.31 1.92
C LEU A 48 10.08 15.34 1.82
N VAL A 49 10.09 14.32 2.67
CA VAL A 49 10.95 13.14 2.49
C VAL A 49 10.10 11.93 2.13
N ILE A 50 10.56 11.16 1.13
CA ILE A 50 9.94 9.87 0.74
C ILE A 50 10.84 8.77 1.25
N ILE A 51 10.31 7.89 2.11
CA ILE A 51 11.05 6.78 2.73
C ILE A 51 10.78 5.52 1.93
N LEU A 52 11.85 4.95 1.36
CA LEU A 52 11.86 3.78 0.49
C LEU A 52 12.82 2.69 1.01
N SER A 53 13.19 2.76 2.29
CA SER A 53 14.07 1.78 2.95
C SER A 53 13.35 0.45 3.16
N PRO A 54 14.05 -0.64 3.54
CA PRO A 54 13.40 -1.86 4.00
C PRO A 54 12.42 -1.61 5.15
N SER A 55 11.34 -2.39 5.20
CA SER A 55 10.18 -2.16 6.07
C SER A 55 10.52 -2.00 7.55
N GLY A 56 11.49 -2.79 8.06
CA GLY A 56 11.93 -2.71 9.45
C GLY A 56 12.63 -1.40 9.83
N LEU A 57 13.01 -0.56 8.85
CA LEU A 57 13.62 0.76 9.07
C LEU A 57 12.60 1.90 8.97
N HIS A 58 11.38 1.66 8.52
CA HIS A 58 10.36 2.68 8.30
C HIS A 58 10.09 3.51 9.57
N TYR A 59 9.91 2.84 10.70
CA TYR A 59 9.67 3.53 11.97
C TYR A 59 10.78 4.52 12.31
N ASN A 60 12.03 4.07 12.35
CA ASN A 60 13.15 4.90 12.77
C ASN A 60 13.39 6.08 11.83
N HIS A 61 13.35 5.86 10.53
CA HIS A 61 13.53 6.92 9.54
C HIS A 61 12.37 7.92 9.58
N THR A 62 11.12 7.44 9.63
CA THR A 62 9.94 8.29 9.73
C THR A 62 9.96 9.13 11.00
N LYS A 63 10.19 8.49 12.16
CA LYS A 63 10.27 9.17 13.45
C LYS A 63 11.29 10.31 13.43
N PHE A 64 12.50 10.01 12.96
CA PHE A 64 13.56 11.01 12.90
C PHE A 64 13.19 12.22 12.04
N ALA A 65 12.59 12.00 10.86
CA ALA A 65 12.16 13.09 9.98
C ALA A 65 11.01 13.91 10.58
N LEU A 66 9.99 13.24 11.13
CA LEU A 66 8.84 13.91 11.77
C LEU A 66 9.27 14.75 12.97
N GLU A 67 10.20 14.25 13.82
CA GLU A 67 10.76 14.98 14.97
C GLU A 67 11.51 16.25 14.54
N LYS A 68 12.11 16.25 13.34
CA LYS A 68 12.76 17.40 12.73
C LYS A 68 11.79 18.35 12.01
N GLY A 69 10.49 18.05 12.03
CA GLY A 69 9.47 18.90 11.41
C GLY A 69 9.36 18.75 9.88
N VAL A 70 9.88 17.67 9.32
CA VAL A 70 9.80 17.39 7.87
C VAL A 70 8.56 16.55 7.59
N ASN A 71 7.81 16.90 6.55
CA ASN A 71 6.71 16.07 6.06
C ASN A 71 7.24 14.73 5.52
N VAL A 72 6.50 13.65 5.75
CA VAL A 72 6.92 12.30 5.38
C VAL A 72 5.86 11.59 4.54
N LEU A 73 6.30 10.96 3.46
CA LEU A 73 5.59 9.91 2.76
C LEU A 73 6.42 8.63 2.89
N CYS A 74 5.88 7.61 3.54
CA CYS A 74 6.56 6.33 3.75
C CYS A 74 5.97 5.25 2.86
N GLU A 75 6.83 4.37 2.30
CA GLU A 75 6.37 3.13 1.69
C GLU A 75 5.65 2.25 2.72
N LYS A 76 4.80 1.36 2.22
CA LYS A 76 4.14 0.34 3.04
C LYS A 76 5.14 -0.77 3.46
N PRO A 77 4.91 -1.42 4.60
CA PRO A 77 3.97 -1.09 5.65
C PRO A 77 4.39 0.17 6.42
N MET A 78 3.46 0.80 7.09
CA MET A 78 3.72 1.97 7.95
C MET A 78 4.83 1.70 8.96
N SER A 79 4.76 0.54 9.62
CA SER A 79 5.74 -0.08 10.50
C SER A 79 5.38 -1.57 10.65
N LEU A 80 6.27 -2.36 11.21
CA LEU A 80 6.04 -3.77 11.54
C LEU A 80 5.36 -3.98 12.91
N LYS A 81 5.16 -2.91 13.69
CA LYS A 81 4.52 -2.96 15.02
C LYS A 81 3.45 -1.89 15.15
N VAL A 82 2.28 -2.27 15.67
CA VAL A 82 1.14 -1.36 15.88
C VAL A 82 1.53 -0.18 16.79
N LYS A 83 2.26 -0.44 17.89
CA LYS A 83 2.74 0.60 18.81
C LYS A 83 3.59 1.68 18.11
N ASP A 84 4.43 1.26 17.16
CA ASP A 84 5.27 2.17 16.36
C ASP A 84 4.40 3.03 15.44
N CYS A 85 3.36 2.44 14.82
CA CYS A 85 2.40 3.19 14.00
C CYS A 85 1.68 4.27 14.82
N GLU A 86 1.22 3.93 16.01
CA GLU A 86 0.55 4.87 16.94
C GLU A 86 1.48 6.02 17.36
N ASP A 87 2.76 5.70 17.64
CA ASP A 87 3.77 6.70 18.02
C ASP A 87 4.01 7.69 16.86
N LEU A 88 4.19 7.19 15.63
CA LEU A 88 4.37 8.04 14.44
C LEU A 88 3.18 8.97 14.19
N ILE A 89 1.95 8.47 14.38
CA ILE A 89 0.73 9.29 14.26
C ILE A 89 0.71 10.39 15.33
N LYS A 90 1.07 10.07 16.58
CA LYS A 90 1.16 11.04 17.67
C LYS A 90 2.20 12.13 17.39
N ILE A 91 3.40 11.73 16.92
CA ILE A 91 4.48 12.65 16.59
C ILE A 91 4.06 13.59 15.46
N SER A 92 3.50 13.08 14.36
CA SER A 92 3.08 13.89 13.22
C SER A 92 2.04 14.96 13.62
N LYS A 93 1.06 14.59 14.45
CA LYS A 93 0.06 15.51 15.00
C LYS A 93 0.71 16.57 15.89
N LYS A 94 1.59 16.16 16.81
CA LYS A 94 2.30 17.09 17.71
C LYS A 94 3.16 18.09 16.96
N LYS A 95 3.83 17.64 15.90
CA LYS A 95 4.71 18.47 15.06
C LYS A 95 3.96 19.25 13.98
N LYS A 96 2.66 18.98 13.78
CA LYS A 96 1.80 19.59 12.75
C LYS A 96 2.38 19.41 11.33
N VAL A 97 2.94 18.23 11.05
CA VAL A 97 3.51 17.88 9.74
C VAL A 97 2.69 16.77 9.09
N PHE A 98 2.71 16.74 7.76
CA PHE A 98 2.09 15.68 6.99
C PHE A 98 2.82 14.36 7.20
N TYR A 99 2.05 13.30 7.44
CA TYR A 99 2.52 11.93 7.41
C TYR A 99 1.58 11.06 6.61
N GLY A 100 2.09 10.41 5.58
CA GLY A 100 1.35 9.51 4.72
C GLY A 100 2.05 8.19 4.48
N VAL A 101 1.26 7.16 4.15
CA VAL A 101 1.74 5.83 3.73
C VAL A 101 1.30 5.56 2.31
N VAL A 102 2.16 4.92 1.51
CA VAL A 102 1.89 4.63 0.10
C VAL A 102 0.96 3.43 -0.03
N PHE A 103 -0.32 3.69 -0.32
CA PHE A 103 -1.31 2.69 -0.73
C PHE A 103 -1.89 3.06 -2.10
N GLN A 104 -1.04 3.02 -3.11
CA GLN A 104 -1.35 3.49 -4.46
C GLN A 104 -2.53 2.75 -5.12
N ASN A 105 -2.80 1.51 -4.74
CA ASN A 105 -3.92 0.73 -5.28
C ASN A 105 -5.28 1.37 -5.00
N ARG A 106 -5.40 2.18 -3.95
CA ARG A 106 -6.62 2.98 -3.67
C ARG A 106 -6.99 3.92 -4.83
N LEU A 107 -6.02 4.25 -5.71
CA LEU A 107 -6.20 5.16 -6.87
C LEU A 107 -6.54 4.45 -8.18
N ASN A 108 -6.60 3.13 -8.18
CA ASN A 108 -6.98 2.36 -9.36
C ASN A 108 -8.47 2.58 -9.68
N LYS A 109 -8.80 2.70 -10.97
CA LYS A 109 -10.19 2.95 -11.41
C LYS A 109 -11.17 1.90 -10.89
N ALA A 110 -10.78 0.62 -10.89
CA ALA A 110 -11.62 -0.47 -10.40
C ALA A 110 -11.94 -0.31 -8.90
N ILE A 111 -10.97 0.04 -8.07
CA ILE A 111 -11.15 0.31 -6.63
C ILE A 111 -12.04 1.53 -6.41
N GLN A 112 -11.79 2.63 -7.12
CA GLN A 112 -12.58 3.86 -7.02
C GLN A 112 -14.03 3.62 -7.46
N PHE A 113 -14.22 2.81 -8.49
CA PHE A 113 -15.54 2.43 -8.97
C PHE A 113 -16.28 1.60 -7.90
N LEU A 114 -15.69 0.52 -7.37
CA LEU A 114 -16.31 -0.30 -6.34
C LEU A 114 -16.67 0.54 -5.10
N ARG A 115 -15.77 1.42 -4.67
CA ARG A 115 -16.00 2.37 -3.55
C ARG A 115 -17.21 3.27 -3.80
N LYS A 116 -17.35 3.80 -5.02
CA LYS A 116 -18.50 4.65 -5.41
C LYS A 116 -19.81 3.87 -5.36
N GLU A 117 -19.81 2.65 -5.89
CA GLU A 117 -21.03 1.82 -5.95
C GLU A 117 -21.47 1.38 -4.53
N ILE A 118 -20.53 1.07 -3.63
CA ILE A 118 -20.84 0.79 -2.21
C ILE A 118 -21.43 2.02 -1.53
N LYS A 119 -20.77 3.18 -1.66
CA LYS A 119 -21.26 4.44 -1.05
C LYS A 119 -22.64 4.87 -1.55
N SER A 120 -22.97 4.56 -2.77
CA SER A 120 -24.30 4.85 -3.36
C SER A 120 -25.36 3.83 -3.00
N ASN A 121 -25.04 2.83 -2.17
CA ASN A 121 -25.94 1.75 -1.72
C ASN A 121 -26.54 0.89 -2.85
N LYS A 122 -25.93 0.94 -4.05
CA LYS A 122 -26.43 0.22 -5.24
C LYS A 122 -26.21 -1.28 -5.18
N LEU A 123 -25.13 -1.71 -4.47
CA LEU A 123 -24.73 -3.12 -4.40
C LEU A 123 -25.59 -3.94 -3.41
N GLY A 124 -26.38 -3.27 -2.57
CA GLY A 124 -27.14 -3.92 -1.53
C GLY A 124 -26.34 -4.19 -0.26
N LYS A 125 -26.90 -5.00 0.65
CA LYS A 125 -26.25 -5.35 1.92
C LYS A 125 -25.12 -6.35 1.67
N ILE A 126 -23.91 -6.01 2.07
CA ILE A 126 -22.77 -6.92 1.98
C ILE A 126 -22.94 -8.05 3.01
N ILE A 127 -22.84 -9.28 2.54
CA ILE A 127 -22.97 -10.50 3.33
C ILE A 127 -21.59 -11.07 3.62
N PHE A 128 -20.73 -11.14 2.60
CA PHE A 128 -19.42 -11.75 2.70
C PHE A 128 -18.39 -11.01 1.85
N CYS A 129 -17.13 -11.01 2.32
CA CYS A 129 -15.99 -10.41 1.63
C CYS A 129 -14.83 -11.41 1.55
N ASN A 130 -14.39 -11.76 0.35
CA ASN A 130 -13.19 -12.56 0.11
C ASN A 130 -12.03 -11.68 -0.31
N VAL A 131 -10.86 -11.90 0.31
CA VAL A 131 -9.59 -11.29 -0.09
C VAL A 131 -8.61 -12.41 -0.43
N ARG A 132 -8.08 -12.42 -1.65
CA ARG A 132 -7.20 -13.49 -2.12
C ARG A 132 -5.94 -12.91 -2.77
N LEU A 133 -4.81 -13.56 -2.46
CA LEU A 133 -3.51 -13.30 -3.08
C LEU A 133 -2.80 -14.64 -3.25
N ILE A 134 -2.60 -15.06 -4.49
CA ILE A 134 -1.90 -16.29 -4.86
C ILE A 134 -0.77 -15.89 -5.80
N TRP A 135 0.39 -15.64 -5.21
CA TRP A 135 1.56 -15.12 -5.91
C TRP A 135 2.75 -16.09 -5.84
N SER A 136 3.69 -15.88 -6.75
CA SER A 136 4.95 -16.59 -6.82
C SER A 136 6.09 -15.69 -6.37
N ARG A 137 6.77 -16.07 -5.29
CA ARG A 137 8.07 -15.48 -4.90
C ARG A 137 9.01 -16.61 -4.59
N ASP A 138 10.10 -16.68 -5.34
CA ASP A 138 11.10 -17.72 -5.25
C ASP A 138 12.26 -17.34 -4.31
N ASN A 139 13.26 -18.22 -4.25
CA ASN A 139 14.42 -17.98 -3.41
C ASN A 139 15.24 -16.75 -3.85
N ASP A 140 15.24 -16.41 -5.15
CA ASP A 140 15.96 -15.24 -5.65
C ASP A 140 15.35 -13.94 -5.10
N TYR A 141 14.02 -13.87 -5.01
CA TYR A 141 13.32 -12.74 -4.37
C TYR A 141 13.72 -12.59 -2.91
N TYR A 142 13.93 -13.69 -2.19
CA TYR A 142 14.27 -13.70 -0.77
C TYR A 142 15.77 -13.68 -0.48
N SER A 143 16.63 -13.65 -1.50
CA SER A 143 18.09 -13.70 -1.34
C SER A 143 18.76 -12.36 -0.97
N ASP A 144 18.00 -11.27 -0.92
CA ASP A 144 18.52 -9.92 -0.70
C ASP A 144 18.87 -9.59 0.76
N GLY A 145 18.66 -10.53 1.68
CA GLY A 145 19.04 -10.46 3.09
C GLY A 145 18.08 -9.72 4.02
N TRP A 146 16.91 -9.29 3.52
CA TRP A 146 15.90 -8.67 4.39
C TRP A 146 14.47 -9.18 4.15
N HIS A 147 14.09 -9.49 2.90
CA HIS A 147 12.81 -10.14 2.65
C HIS A 147 12.74 -11.50 3.37
N GLY A 148 11.56 -11.86 3.86
CA GLY A 148 11.32 -13.11 4.57
C GLY A 148 11.76 -13.13 6.04
N THR A 149 12.26 -12.01 6.60
CA THR A 149 12.63 -11.91 8.01
C THR A 149 11.58 -11.17 8.83
N TRP A 150 11.35 -11.60 10.08
CA TRP A 150 10.44 -10.87 10.99
C TRP A 150 10.90 -9.44 11.26
N LYS A 151 12.20 -9.24 11.35
CA LYS A 151 12.80 -7.95 11.69
C LYS A 151 12.63 -6.90 10.60
N MET A 152 12.65 -7.29 9.34
CA MET A 152 12.77 -6.33 8.23
C MET A 152 11.62 -6.39 7.23
N ASP A 153 10.85 -7.49 7.17
CA ASP A 153 9.82 -7.75 6.15
C ASP A 153 8.43 -7.99 6.76
N GLY A 154 8.32 -8.99 7.66
CA GLY A 154 7.08 -9.31 8.38
C GLY A 154 6.11 -10.21 7.62
N GLY A 155 6.55 -10.93 6.58
CA GLY A 155 5.81 -11.99 5.90
C GLY A 155 4.83 -11.54 4.83
N VAL A 156 4.10 -12.51 4.25
CA VAL A 156 3.15 -12.28 3.15
C VAL A 156 2.06 -11.29 3.52
N LEU A 157 1.63 -11.28 4.77
CA LEU A 157 0.60 -10.37 5.25
C LEU A 157 1.04 -8.91 5.14
N ASN A 158 2.23 -8.59 5.67
CA ASN A 158 2.74 -7.23 5.72
C ASN A 158 3.34 -6.77 4.39
N GLN A 159 3.91 -7.68 3.60
CA GLN A 159 4.66 -7.27 2.42
C GLN A 159 3.81 -7.27 1.15
N GLN A 160 3.00 -8.28 0.91
CA GLN A 160 2.22 -8.38 -0.32
C GLN A 160 0.72 -8.16 -0.09
N LEU A 161 0.13 -8.86 0.88
CA LEU A 161 -1.31 -8.85 1.10
C LEU A 161 -1.84 -7.53 1.66
N ILE A 162 -0.99 -6.74 2.30
CA ILE A 162 -1.35 -5.46 2.92
C ILE A 162 -2.08 -4.50 1.97
N HIS A 163 -1.75 -4.48 0.67
CA HIS A 163 -2.45 -3.65 -0.32
C HIS A 163 -3.92 -4.05 -0.49
N HIS A 164 -4.21 -5.34 -0.38
CA HIS A 164 -5.55 -5.91 -0.53
C HIS A 164 -6.38 -5.64 0.73
N LEU A 165 -5.75 -5.81 1.90
CA LEU A 165 -6.37 -5.51 3.19
C LEU A 165 -6.68 -4.04 3.33
N ASP A 166 -5.73 -3.18 2.99
CA ASP A 166 -5.91 -1.74 2.98
C ASP A 166 -7.07 -1.32 2.07
N ALA A 167 -7.11 -1.84 0.83
CA ALA A 167 -8.18 -1.55 -0.10
C ALA A 167 -9.53 -2.04 0.45
N MET A 168 -9.60 -3.26 0.99
CA MET A 168 -10.82 -3.84 1.58
C MET A 168 -11.33 -2.98 2.75
N ILE A 169 -10.48 -2.65 3.72
CA ILE A 169 -10.85 -1.81 4.88
C ILE A 169 -11.32 -0.43 4.41
N ASN A 170 -10.64 0.16 3.43
CA ASN A 170 -10.97 1.49 2.91
C ASN A 170 -12.32 1.55 2.19
N ILE A 171 -12.74 0.48 1.52
CA ILE A 171 -13.94 0.47 0.67
C ILE A 171 -15.14 -0.25 1.31
N VAL A 172 -14.90 -1.22 2.20
CA VAL A 172 -15.98 -2.04 2.77
C VAL A 172 -16.29 -1.65 4.21
N SER A 173 -15.41 -2.00 5.17
CA SER A 173 -15.58 -1.72 6.59
C SER A 173 -14.36 -2.14 7.40
N GLU A 174 -14.28 -1.68 8.65
CA GLU A 174 -13.25 -2.08 9.63
C GLU A 174 -13.44 -3.55 10.05
N VAL A 175 -12.33 -4.27 10.25
CA VAL A 175 -12.31 -5.60 10.86
C VAL A 175 -12.41 -5.43 12.37
N ILE A 176 -13.33 -6.14 13.02
CA ILE A 176 -13.55 -6.09 14.49
C ILE A 176 -13.19 -7.40 15.19
N GLU A 177 -13.10 -8.50 14.45
CA GLU A 177 -12.76 -9.81 14.98
C GLU A 177 -12.04 -10.61 13.90
N ILE A 178 -10.99 -11.34 14.25
CA ILE A 178 -10.21 -12.15 13.33
C ILE A 178 -9.70 -13.43 14.01
N ASN A 179 -9.72 -14.54 13.26
CA ASN A 179 -9.08 -15.80 13.62
C ASN A 179 -8.24 -16.27 12.43
N SER A 180 -6.98 -16.65 12.67
CA SER A 180 -6.04 -16.92 11.59
C SER A 180 -5.06 -18.03 11.89
N PHE A 181 -4.63 -18.69 10.81
CA PHE A 181 -3.50 -19.61 10.77
C PHE A 181 -2.49 -19.12 9.76
N SER A 182 -1.22 -19.20 10.09
CA SER A 182 -0.13 -18.88 9.19
C SER A 182 0.99 -19.90 9.28
N SER A 183 1.72 -20.11 8.20
CA SER A 183 2.86 -21.02 8.17
C SER A 183 3.81 -20.67 7.02
N THR A 184 5.04 -21.17 7.11
CA THR A 184 6.00 -21.20 6.01
C THR A 184 5.91 -22.56 5.35
N ARG A 185 5.45 -22.65 4.10
CA ARG A 185 5.14 -23.92 3.42
C ARG A 185 6.11 -24.28 2.31
N VAL A 186 6.61 -23.29 1.59
CA VAL A 186 7.41 -23.53 0.36
C VAL A 186 8.76 -22.85 0.44
N ASN A 187 8.79 -21.59 0.84
CA ASN A 187 10.02 -20.79 0.89
C ASN A 187 10.77 -21.02 2.21
N ARG A 188 12.10 -20.84 2.20
CA ARG A 188 12.92 -20.93 3.44
C ARG A 188 12.99 -19.57 4.11
N LEU A 189 11.98 -19.23 4.92
CA LEU A 189 11.80 -17.91 5.55
C LEU A 189 11.68 -18.03 7.07
N GLU A 190 11.99 -16.95 7.79
CA GLU A 190 11.66 -16.80 9.21
C GLU A 190 10.16 -16.55 9.41
N CYS A 191 9.56 -15.72 8.54
CA CYS A 191 8.14 -15.36 8.60
C CYS A 191 7.28 -16.24 7.69
N GLU A 192 5.96 -16.02 7.72
CA GLU A 192 5.03 -16.80 6.93
C GLU A 192 5.09 -16.45 5.44
N ASP A 193 4.96 -17.46 4.58
CA ASP A 193 4.67 -17.34 3.15
C ASP A 193 3.21 -17.65 2.82
N THR A 194 2.45 -18.13 3.80
CA THR A 194 1.06 -18.57 3.62
C THR A 194 0.23 -18.21 4.85
N ILE A 195 -0.94 -17.61 4.61
CA ILE A 195 -1.91 -17.24 5.65
C ILE A 195 -3.34 -17.56 5.20
N SER A 196 -4.14 -18.01 6.15
CA SER A 196 -5.60 -18.13 6.03
C SER A 196 -6.24 -17.53 7.26
N ALA A 197 -7.24 -16.66 7.06
CA ALA A 197 -7.96 -16.02 8.16
C ALA A 197 -9.44 -15.88 7.86
N SER A 198 -10.28 -15.97 8.89
CA SER A 198 -11.68 -15.58 8.87
C SER A 198 -11.87 -14.34 9.73
N PHE A 199 -12.73 -13.43 9.32
CA PHE A 199 -12.93 -12.17 10.03
C PHE A 199 -14.39 -11.69 10.02
N LYS A 200 -14.71 -10.81 10.96
CA LYS A 200 -15.99 -10.10 11.04
C LYS A 200 -15.77 -8.61 10.84
N LEU A 201 -16.59 -8.00 10.02
CA LEU A 201 -16.57 -6.57 9.76
C LEU A 201 -17.56 -5.83 10.67
N LYS A 202 -17.27 -4.57 10.95
CA LYS A 202 -18.10 -3.68 11.78
C LYS A 202 -19.53 -3.51 11.24
N ASN A 203 -19.72 -3.64 9.92
CA ASN A 203 -21.05 -3.61 9.29
C ASN A 203 -21.80 -4.94 9.40
N GLY A 204 -21.26 -5.94 10.09
CA GLY A 204 -21.83 -7.26 10.34
C GLY A 204 -21.55 -8.30 9.26
N ALA A 205 -20.89 -7.95 8.15
CA ALA A 205 -20.48 -8.91 7.13
C ALA A 205 -19.35 -9.80 7.67
N LEU A 206 -19.32 -11.05 7.20
CA LEU A 206 -18.20 -11.97 7.42
C LEU A 206 -17.21 -11.87 6.28
N GLY A 207 -16.01 -12.40 6.48
CA GLY A 207 -15.04 -12.45 5.39
C GLY A 207 -13.93 -13.46 5.61
N GLN A 208 -13.15 -13.64 4.55
CA GLN A 208 -12.03 -14.56 4.51
C GLN A 208 -10.84 -13.95 3.80
N ILE A 209 -9.66 -14.26 4.30
CA ILE A 209 -8.36 -13.89 3.70
C ILE A 209 -7.62 -15.18 3.38
N ILE A 210 -7.11 -15.28 2.16
CA ILE A 210 -6.17 -16.32 1.74
C ILE A 210 -5.01 -15.63 1.06
N GLY A 211 -3.80 -15.80 1.58
CA GLY A 211 -2.59 -15.22 1.02
C GLY A 211 -1.45 -16.23 0.98
N THR A 212 -0.79 -16.36 -0.17
CA THR A 212 0.45 -17.13 -0.29
C THR A 212 1.38 -16.54 -1.34
N THR A 213 2.68 -16.62 -1.09
CA THR A 213 3.75 -16.38 -2.06
C THR A 213 4.41 -17.68 -2.51
N GLY A 214 3.93 -18.82 -2.01
CA GLY A 214 4.45 -20.14 -2.30
C GLY A 214 3.97 -20.77 -3.61
N PHE A 215 3.05 -20.15 -4.35
CA PHE A 215 2.56 -20.66 -5.63
C PHE A 215 3.65 -20.60 -6.72
N ARG A 216 3.62 -21.53 -7.68
CA ARG A 216 4.55 -21.57 -8.82
C ARG A 216 3.78 -21.86 -10.11
N PRO A 217 4.26 -21.42 -11.30
CA PRO A 217 5.47 -20.62 -11.50
C PRO A 217 5.25 -19.09 -11.43
N ASN A 218 4.01 -18.60 -11.54
CA ASN A 218 3.70 -17.18 -11.72
C ASN A 218 2.58 -16.71 -10.80
N ASP A 219 2.48 -15.38 -10.63
CA ASP A 219 1.35 -14.75 -9.95
C ASP A 219 0.03 -15.10 -10.64
N THR A 220 -0.93 -15.64 -9.90
CA THR A 220 -2.18 -16.17 -10.46
C THR A 220 -3.38 -15.35 -10.08
N GLU A 221 -3.49 -14.92 -8.83
CA GLU A 221 -4.65 -14.21 -8.34
C GLU A 221 -4.27 -13.10 -7.37
N ALA A 222 -4.92 -11.95 -7.54
CA ALA A 222 -4.98 -10.87 -6.58
C ALA A 222 -6.39 -10.28 -6.67
N SER A 223 -7.23 -10.46 -5.63
CA SER A 223 -8.63 -10.07 -5.74
C SER A 223 -9.29 -9.68 -4.41
N ILE A 224 -10.33 -8.86 -4.53
CA ILE A 224 -11.34 -8.59 -3.51
C ILE A 224 -12.70 -8.90 -4.13
N GLU A 225 -13.44 -9.80 -3.51
CA GLU A 225 -14.79 -10.17 -3.94
C GLU A 225 -15.81 -9.87 -2.85
N LEU A 226 -16.92 -9.26 -3.23
CA LEU A 226 -18.05 -8.97 -2.36
C LEU A 226 -19.26 -9.78 -2.80
N ILE A 227 -19.83 -10.52 -1.87
CA ILE A 227 -21.14 -11.19 -2.01
C ILE A 227 -22.16 -10.35 -1.24
N THR A 228 -23.23 -9.97 -1.92
CA THR A 228 -24.29 -9.16 -1.35
C THR A 228 -25.67 -9.81 -1.59
N ASN A 229 -26.71 -9.27 -1.00
CA ASN A 229 -28.06 -9.73 -1.25
C ASN A 229 -28.59 -9.36 -2.67
N LYS A 230 -27.79 -8.63 -3.48
CA LYS A 230 -28.16 -8.25 -4.86
C LYS A 230 -27.22 -8.84 -5.91
N GLY A 231 -26.03 -9.34 -5.52
CA GLY A 231 -25.09 -9.84 -6.50
C GLY A 231 -23.70 -10.17 -5.98
N ILE A 232 -22.79 -10.40 -6.92
CA ILE A 232 -21.38 -10.73 -6.69
C ILE A 232 -20.53 -9.74 -7.48
N TYR A 233 -19.56 -9.13 -6.83
CA TYR A 233 -18.70 -8.08 -7.38
C TYR A 233 -17.24 -8.40 -7.06
N LYS A 234 -16.42 -8.59 -8.10
CA LYS A 234 -15.00 -8.93 -7.93
C LYS A 234 -14.11 -7.93 -8.65
N ILE A 235 -13.20 -7.35 -7.89
CA ILE A 235 -12.04 -6.62 -8.39
C ILE A 235 -10.85 -7.56 -8.35
N GLY A 236 -10.09 -7.61 -9.44
CA GLY A 236 -8.92 -8.48 -9.61
C GLY A 236 -7.81 -7.80 -10.38
N GLY A 237 -6.97 -8.62 -11.03
CA GLY A 237 -5.78 -8.16 -11.73
C GLY A 237 -4.59 -8.01 -10.80
N ILE A 238 -3.38 -7.87 -11.39
CA ILE A 238 -2.11 -7.89 -10.65
C ILE A 238 -1.99 -6.83 -9.55
N ALA A 239 -2.74 -5.72 -9.67
CA ALA A 239 -2.71 -4.61 -8.70
C ALA A 239 -4.12 -4.16 -8.31
N LEU A 240 -5.12 -5.06 -8.30
CA LEU A 240 -6.54 -4.71 -8.12
C LEU A 240 -7.02 -3.64 -9.13
N ASN A 241 -6.61 -3.80 -10.37
CA ASN A 241 -6.79 -2.83 -11.46
C ASN A 241 -7.89 -3.22 -12.44
N MET A 242 -8.53 -4.37 -12.25
CA MET A 242 -9.52 -4.91 -13.16
C MET A 242 -10.85 -5.20 -12.45
N VAL A 243 -11.98 -4.93 -13.11
CA VAL A 243 -13.26 -5.48 -12.73
C VAL A 243 -13.36 -6.88 -13.34
N SER A 244 -13.31 -7.91 -12.50
CA SER A 244 -13.22 -9.30 -12.93
C SER A 244 -14.56 -10.03 -12.93
N ASN A 245 -15.52 -9.58 -12.09
CA ASN A 245 -16.89 -10.07 -12.09
C ASN A 245 -17.85 -8.97 -11.62
N TRP A 246 -19.01 -8.89 -12.24
CA TRP A 246 -20.03 -7.90 -11.88
C TRP A 246 -21.42 -8.45 -12.20
N ILE A 247 -21.99 -9.20 -11.26
CA ILE A 247 -23.32 -9.79 -11.36
C ILE A 247 -24.25 -9.00 -10.45
N ILE A 248 -25.39 -8.56 -10.98
CA ILE A 248 -26.44 -7.89 -10.21
C ILE A 248 -27.80 -8.49 -10.59
N ASN A 249 -28.56 -8.94 -9.59
CA ASN A 249 -29.85 -9.60 -9.77
C ASN A 249 -29.78 -10.76 -10.79
N GLY A 250 -28.73 -11.57 -10.71
CA GLY A 250 -28.48 -12.72 -11.58
C GLY A 250 -27.98 -12.39 -12.99
N LYS A 251 -27.80 -11.11 -13.34
CA LYS A 251 -27.34 -10.68 -14.68
C LYS A 251 -25.91 -10.14 -14.62
N GLU A 252 -25.04 -10.67 -15.49
CA GLU A 252 -23.68 -10.18 -15.66
C GLU A 252 -23.65 -8.84 -16.42
N ASN A 253 -22.89 -7.87 -15.94
CA ASN A 253 -22.73 -6.56 -16.56
C ASN A 253 -21.33 -6.38 -17.15
N LYS A 254 -21.10 -6.92 -18.35
CA LYS A 254 -19.81 -6.89 -19.06
C LYS A 254 -19.31 -5.47 -19.39
N ASN A 255 -20.20 -4.51 -19.56
CA ASN A 255 -19.82 -3.11 -19.86
C ASN A 255 -18.98 -2.47 -18.74
N LYS A 256 -19.12 -2.95 -17.49
CA LYS A 256 -18.32 -2.47 -16.37
C LYS A 256 -16.87 -2.89 -16.47
N PHE A 257 -16.57 -4.04 -17.09
CA PHE A 257 -15.22 -4.61 -17.17
C PHE A 257 -14.30 -3.71 -17.98
N GLN A 258 -14.67 -3.30 -19.17
CA GLN A 258 -13.84 -2.42 -20.00
C GLN A 258 -13.73 -1.00 -19.44
N LYS A 259 -14.85 -0.44 -18.99
CA LYS A 259 -14.92 0.97 -18.56
C LYS A 259 -14.06 1.28 -17.33
N TYR A 260 -13.96 0.34 -16.37
CA TYR A 260 -13.34 0.56 -15.08
C TYR A 260 -12.08 -0.27 -14.85
N SER A 261 -11.65 -1.06 -15.82
CA SER A 261 -10.36 -1.75 -15.79
C SER A 261 -9.25 -0.89 -16.40
N GLU A 262 -8.04 -1.05 -15.86
CA GLU A 262 -6.82 -0.41 -16.37
C GLU A 262 -5.80 -1.51 -16.72
N LYS A 263 -5.08 -1.36 -17.85
CA LYS A 263 -3.93 -2.20 -18.17
C LYS A 263 -2.67 -1.57 -17.59
N PHE A 264 -1.86 -2.36 -16.92
CA PHE A 264 -0.58 -1.96 -16.38
C PHE A 264 0.52 -2.86 -16.94
N ASP A 265 1.68 -2.25 -17.21
CA ASP A 265 2.86 -2.97 -17.70
C ASP A 265 3.59 -3.72 -16.56
N ASN A 266 3.26 -3.41 -15.31
CA ASN A 266 3.86 -4.01 -14.11
C ASN A 266 2.91 -3.92 -12.91
N GLY A 267 3.24 -4.64 -11.83
CA GLY A 267 2.43 -4.71 -10.60
C GLY A 267 2.32 -3.40 -9.80
N TYR A 268 3.09 -2.37 -10.13
CA TYR A 268 3.05 -1.09 -9.42
C TYR A 268 1.95 -0.15 -9.94
N GLY A 269 1.53 -0.32 -11.21
CA GLY A 269 0.54 0.55 -11.85
C GLY A 269 0.95 2.03 -11.93
N ASN A 270 -0.04 2.92 -12.12
CA ASN A 270 0.17 4.36 -12.26
C ASN A 270 -0.24 5.16 -10.99
N GLY A 271 -0.50 4.45 -9.90
CA GLY A 271 -1.01 5.07 -8.66
C GLY A 271 0.00 5.96 -7.95
N HIS A 272 1.30 5.66 -8.03
CA HIS A 272 2.36 6.46 -7.41
C HIS A 272 2.42 7.88 -7.98
N GLU A 273 2.36 8.02 -9.32
CA GLU A 273 2.34 9.33 -9.97
C GLU A 273 1.13 10.15 -9.52
N LYS A 274 -0.06 9.55 -9.53
CA LYS A 274 -1.28 10.21 -9.06
C LYS A 274 -1.16 10.63 -7.60
N LEU A 275 -0.64 9.74 -6.73
CA LEU A 275 -0.46 10.01 -5.30
C LEU A 275 0.49 11.18 -5.06
N LEU A 276 1.66 11.20 -5.71
CA LEU A 276 2.65 12.27 -5.55
C LEU A 276 2.13 13.61 -6.04
N ASN A 277 1.40 13.65 -7.15
CA ASN A 277 0.74 14.88 -7.63
C ASN A 277 -0.32 15.39 -6.64
N MET A 278 -1.11 14.50 -6.04
CA MET A 278 -2.10 14.88 -5.01
C MET A 278 -1.42 15.45 -3.76
N ILE A 279 -0.34 14.82 -3.30
CA ILE A 279 0.41 15.25 -2.11
C ILE A 279 1.06 16.62 -2.37
N SER A 280 1.71 16.82 -3.52
CA SER A 280 2.36 18.08 -3.85
C SER A 280 1.37 19.24 -3.90
N GLN A 281 0.21 19.06 -4.54
CA GLN A 281 -0.85 20.06 -4.55
C GLN A 281 -1.35 20.40 -3.14
N LYS A 282 -1.50 19.36 -2.29
CA LYS A 282 -1.96 19.53 -0.91
C LYS A 282 -0.96 20.32 -0.08
N LEU A 283 0.32 19.96 -0.14
CA LEU A 283 1.37 20.66 0.61
C LEU A 283 1.50 22.12 0.19
N LEU A 284 1.40 22.41 -1.11
CA LEU A 284 1.46 23.79 -1.64
C LEU A 284 0.23 24.62 -1.23
N SER A 285 -0.95 24.00 -1.14
CA SER A 285 -2.19 24.73 -0.82
C SER A 285 -2.26 25.20 0.63
N LYS A 286 -1.36 24.76 1.52
CA LYS A 286 -1.37 25.00 2.99
C LYS A 286 -2.73 24.78 3.66
N LYS A 287 -3.71 24.21 2.96
CA LYS A 287 -5.02 23.86 3.52
C LYS A 287 -4.84 22.66 4.44
N ASN A 288 -5.44 22.75 5.63
CA ASN A 288 -5.40 21.79 6.72
C ASN A 288 -4.89 20.39 6.37
N ILE A 289 -3.64 20.15 6.74
CA ILE A 289 -2.92 18.89 6.51
C ILE A 289 -3.62 17.74 7.27
N ASP A 290 -4.33 18.08 8.36
CA ASP A 290 -5.04 17.13 9.23
C ASP A 290 -6.20 16.38 8.56
N ASN A 291 -6.75 16.90 7.45
CA ASN A 291 -7.87 16.29 6.73
C ASN A 291 -7.47 15.34 5.59
N PHE A 292 -6.19 14.99 5.48
CA PHE A 292 -5.75 14.01 4.50
C PHE A 292 -6.02 12.58 4.99
N SER A 293 -7.32 12.25 5.15
CA SER A 293 -7.83 10.94 5.59
C SER A 293 -7.38 9.76 4.72
N TRP A 294 -6.60 10.03 3.69
CA TRP A 294 -6.11 9.09 2.69
C TRP A 294 -4.92 8.27 3.15
N CYS A 295 -4.13 8.79 4.05
CA CYS A 295 -2.84 8.22 4.37
C CYS A 295 -2.62 7.96 5.88
N SER A 296 -3.42 8.52 6.78
CA SER A 296 -2.94 8.67 8.16
C SER A 296 -3.70 7.97 9.27
N GLN A 297 -4.88 7.41 9.07
CA GLN A 297 -5.67 6.95 10.23
C GLN A 297 -6.43 5.63 10.08
N LYS A 298 -6.46 5.00 8.90
CA LYS A 298 -7.22 3.76 8.68
C LYS A 298 -6.44 2.68 7.92
N ALA A 299 -5.10 2.75 7.95
CA ALA A 299 -4.24 1.71 7.38
C ALA A 299 -3.81 0.73 8.46
#